data_810b67d7b858fac050ef6a77dc5a529d
#
_entry.id   810b67d7b858fac050ef6a77dc5a529d
#
_cell.length_a   1.000
_cell.length_b   1.000
_cell.length_c   1.000
_cell.angle_alpha   90.00
_cell.angle_beta   90.00
_cell.angle_gamma   90.00
#
_symmetry.space_group_name_H-M   'P 1'
#
loop_
_entity.id
_entity.type
_entity.pdbx_description
1 polymer ?
#
loop_
_entity_poly.entity_id
_entity_poly.type
_entity_poly.pdbx_seq_one_letter_code
_entity_poly.pdbx_strand_id
1 'polypeptide(L)'
;MKSKYKAMVLSCMDPRFQHLVHSFLKKKKLTGKYSAFTIAGAAVGVTHSKFKKWHNTFYDNLATSIQLHKIEKLIVINHKDCGAAKIANGKNRI
;
A
#
# COMPACT_ATOMS: atom_id res chain seq x y z
N MET A 1 -15.96 -21.06 5.19
CA MET A 1 -15.56 -20.41 6.47
C MET A 1 -15.01 -19.03 6.19
N LYS A 2 -15.45 -18.06 6.96
CA LYS A 2 -14.98 -16.68 6.82
C LYS A 2 -13.56 -16.54 7.37
N SER A 3 -12.71 -15.90 6.60
CA SER A 3 -11.37 -15.60 7.06
C SER A 3 -11.40 -14.52 8.14
N LYS A 4 -10.52 -14.64 9.13
CA LYS A 4 -10.31 -13.59 10.11
C LYS A 4 -9.53 -12.39 9.53
N TYR A 5 -8.84 -12.60 8.41
CA TYR A 5 -8.11 -11.53 7.74
C TYR A 5 -9.02 -10.84 6.74
N LYS A 6 -8.88 -9.54 6.58
CA LYS A 6 -9.85 -8.73 5.82
C LYS A 6 -9.29 -8.12 4.56
N ALA A 7 -8.05 -7.66 4.58
CA ALA A 7 -7.55 -6.81 3.50
C ALA A 7 -6.04 -6.88 3.34
N MET A 8 -5.56 -6.42 2.20
CA MET A 8 -4.20 -5.94 2.07
C MET A 8 -4.23 -4.42 2.09
N VAL A 9 -3.27 -3.81 2.78
CA VAL A 9 -3.14 -2.36 2.85
C VAL A 9 -1.89 -1.95 2.09
N LEU A 10 -2.06 -1.13 1.07
CA LEU A 10 -0.98 -0.55 0.29
C LEU A 10 -0.79 0.89 0.75
N SER A 11 0.40 1.22 1.24
CA SER A 11 0.69 2.56 1.71
C SER A 11 2.10 2.99 1.31
N CYS A 12 2.36 4.30 1.38
CA CYS A 12 3.67 4.86 1.07
C CYS A 12 4.65 4.59 2.21
N MET A 13 5.91 4.40 1.86
CA MET A 13 6.97 4.16 2.85
C MET A 13 7.38 5.40 3.63
N ASP A 14 6.83 6.57 3.33
CA ASP A 14 7.21 7.83 3.96
C ASP A 14 7.10 7.74 5.48
N PRO A 15 8.21 7.94 6.22
CA PRO A 15 8.18 7.77 7.68
C PRO A 15 7.28 8.74 8.41
N ARG A 16 6.97 9.89 7.82
CA ARG A 16 6.12 10.89 8.45
C ARG A 16 4.70 10.39 8.70
N PHE A 17 4.25 9.38 7.96
CA PHE A 17 2.84 8.98 7.95
C PHE A 17 2.58 7.58 8.52
N GLN A 18 3.63 6.86 8.96
CA GLN A 18 3.44 5.48 9.41
C GLN A 18 2.51 5.39 10.61
N HIS A 19 2.68 6.25 11.60
CA HIS A 19 1.82 6.22 12.78
C HIS A 19 0.38 6.60 12.44
N LEU A 20 0.18 7.47 11.46
CA LEU A 20 -1.16 7.85 11.02
C LEU A 20 -1.86 6.69 10.31
N VAL A 21 -1.12 5.93 9.50
CA VAL A 21 -1.64 4.74 8.85
C VAL A 21 -2.09 3.74 9.91
N HIS A 22 -1.25 3.47 10.91
CA HIS A 22 -1.59 2.54 11.98
C HIS A 22 -2.81 3.00 12.76
N SER A 23 -2.89 4.30 13.08
CA SER A 23 -4.04 4.85 13.81
C SER A 23 -5.33 4.70 13.00
N PHE A 24 -5.26 4.98 11.70
CA PHE A 24 -6.41 4.83 10.81
C PHE A 24 -6.91 3.38 10.80
N LEU A 25 -5.99 2.43 10.64
CA LEU A 25 -6.34 1.02 10.57
C LEU A 25 -6.91 0.51 11.90
N LYS A 26 -6.38 1.01 13.01
CA LYS A 26 -6.91 0.69 14.33
C LYS A 26 -8.35 1.18 14.48
N LYS A 27 -8.63 2.40 14.03
CA LYS A 27 -9.99 2.94 14.05
C LYS A 27 -10.95 2.12 13.21
N LYS A 28 -10.46 1.54 12.13
CA LYS A 28 -11.27 0.66 11.27
C LYS A 28 -11.37 -0.76 11.82
N LYS A 29 -10.81 -1.02 12.99
CA LYS A 29 -10.83 -2.33 13.65
C LYS A 29 -10.13 -3.40 12.83
N LEU A 30 -9.05 -3.03 12.15
CA LEU A 30 -8.30 -3.93 11.29
C LEU A 30 -6.99 -4.41 11.89
N THR A 31 -6.63 -3.97 13.09
CA THR A 31 -5.40 -4.41 13.75
C THR A 31 -5.33 -5.93 13.79
N GLY A 32 -4.24 -6.49 13.26
CA GLY A 32 -4.05 -7.94 13.19
C GLY A 32 -4.86 -8.64 12.11
N LYS A 33 -5.57 -7.90 11.27
CA LYS A 33 -6.47 -8.47 10.27
C LYS A 33 -6.13 -8.08 8.84
N TYR A 34 -4.95 -7.51 8.61
CA TYR A 34 -4.56 -7.09 7.27
C TYR A 34 -3.11 -7.46 6.98
N SER A 35 -2.83 -7.66 5.68
CA SER A 35 -1.46 -7.73 5.17
C SER A 35 -1.02 -6.31 4.84
N ALA A 36 0.26 -6.03 4.95
CA ALA A 36 0.78 -4.70 4.62
C ALA A 36 1.76 -4.79 3.45
N PHE A 37 1.61 -3.92 2.48
CA PHE A 37 2.59 -3.71 1.43
C PHE A 37 2.93 -2.23 1.39
N THR A 38 4.16 -1.92 1.75
CA THR A 38 4.62 -0.54 1.89
C THR A 38 5.67 -0.28 0.82
N ILE A 39 5.46 0.73 0.00
CA ILE A 39 6.34 1.04 -1.12
C ILE A 39 6.28 2.53 -1.41
N ALA A 40 7.35 3.05 -1.98
CA ALA A 40 7.38 4.47 -2.34
C ALA A 40 6.22 4.81 -3.28
N GLY A 41 5.45 5.84 -2.91
CA GLY A 41 4.36 6.33 -3.73
C GLY A 41 3.05 5.58 -3.63
N ALA A 42 2.99 4.47 -2.88
CA ALA A 42 1.79 3.64 -2.78
C ALA A 42 1.21 3.33 -4.16
N ALA A 43 0.03 3.84 -4.51
CA ALA A 43 -0.59 3.58 -5.81
C ALA A 43 0.32 4.01 -6.97
N VAL A 44 0.99 5.13 -6.85
CA VAL A 44 1.93 5.61 -7.88
C VAL A 44 3.06 4.61 -8.07
N GLY A 45 3.60 4.08 -6.97
CA GLY A 45 4.71 3.13 -7.02
C GLY A 45 4.37 1.83 -7.74
N VAL A 46 3.11 1.41 -7.70
CA VAL A 46 2.71 0.14 -8.29
C VAL A 46 1.99 0.28 -9.63
N THR A 47 1.75 1.50 -10.10
CA THR A 47 1.05 1.73 -11.36
C THR A 47 1.79 2.61 -12.35
N HIS A 48 2.60 3.54 -11.89
CA HIS A 48 3.25 4.50 -12.77
C HIS A 48 4.39 3.87 -13.56
N SER A 49 4.50 4.22 -14.84
CA SER A 49 5.49 3.63 -15.74
C SER A 49 6.94 3.82 -15.28
N LYS A 50 7.24 4.88 -14.54
CA LYS A 50 8.60 5.10 -14.02
C LYS A 50 9.03 4.04 -13.00
N PHE A 51 8.07 3.36 -12.39
CA PHE A 51 8.34 2.33 -11.37
C PHE A 51 7.90 0.94 -11.85
N LYS A 52 7.96 0.74 -13.14
CA LYS A 52 7.45 -0.46 -13.79
C LYS A 52 8.02 -1.75 -13.20
N LYS A 53 9.27 -1.73 -12.79
CA LYS A 53 9.92 -2.92 -12.23
C LYS A 53 9.35 -3.34 -10.88
N TRP A 54 8.55 -2.50 -10.25
CA TRP A 54 7.93 -2.83 -8.96
C TRP A 54 6.54 -3.45 -9.12
N HIS A 55 5.93 -3.33 -10.29
CA HIS A 55 4.53 -3.70 -10.49
C HIS A 55 4.29 -5.19 -10.24
N ASN A 56 5.09 -6.05 -10.85
CA ASN A 56 4.90 -7.48 -10.69
C ASN A 56 5.06 -7.93 -9.24
N THR A 57 6.03 -7.35 -8.53
CA THR A 57 6.24 -7.70 -7.13
C THR A 57 4.99 -7.37 -6.29
N PHE A 58 4.40 -6.21 -6.53
CA PHE A 58 3.16 -5.86 -5.83
C PHE A 58 2.03 -6.84 -6.17
N TYR A 59 1.80 -7.09 -7.46
CA TYR A 59 0.71 -7.96 -7.87
C TYR A 59 0.91 -9.40 -7.41
N ASP A 60 2.15 -9.89 -7.39
CA ASP A 60 2.46 -11.21 -6.87
C ASP A 60 2.14 -11.30 -5.37
N ASN A 61 2.48 -10.26 -4.62
CA ASN A 61 2.18 -10.22 -3.19
C ASN A 61 0.69 -10.11 -2.92
N LEU A 62 -0.02 -9.33 -3.73
CA LEU A 62 -1.47 -9.23 -3.61
C LEU A 62 -2.13 -10.58 -3.86
N ALA A 63 -1.73 -11.26 -4.93
CA ALA A 63 -2.25 -12.58 -5.25
C ALA A 63 -1.97 -13.57 -4.12
N THR A 64 -0.77 -13.51 -3.55
CA THR A 64 -0.39 -14.37 -2.43
C THR A 64 -1.27 -14.11 -1.20
N SER A 65 -1.54 -12.85 -0.91
CA SER A 65 -2.40 -12.50 0.23
C SER A 65 -3.83 -13.00 0.01
N ILE A 66 -4.33 -12.87 -1.20
CA ILE A 66 -5.65 -13.41 -1.54
C ILE A 66 -5.68 -14.93 -1.32
N GLN A 67 -4.66 -15.61 -1.81
CA GLN A 67 -4.59 -17.06 -1.72
C GLN A 67 -4.45 -17.56 -0.29
N LEU A 68 -3.55 -16.95 0.49
CA LEU A 68 -3.25 -17.41 1.85
C LEU A 68 -4.27 -16.93 2.87
N HIS A 69 -4.73 -15.71 2.73
CA HIS A 69 -5.54 -15.07 3.78
C HIS A 69 -7.00 -14.86 3.38
N LYS A 70 -7.35 -15.18 2.14
CA LYS A 70 -8.73 -15.06 1.66
C LYS A 70 -9.29 -13.64 1.84
N ILE A 71 -8.43 -12.65 1.64
CA ILE A 71 -8.83 -11.25 1.77
C ILE A 71 -9.80 -10.86 0.66
N GLU A 72 -10.63 -9.87 0.94
CA GLU A 72 -11.64 -9.40 -0.02
C GLU A 72 -11.43 -7.95 -0.44
N LYS A 73 -10.48 -7.24 0.17
CA LYS A 73 -10.29 -5.82 -0.05
C LYS A 73 -8.83 -5.47 -0.22
N LEU A 74 -8.59 -4.49 -1.07
CA LEU A 74 -7.31 -3.79 -1.14
C LEU A 74 -7.59 -2.36 -0.70
N ILE A 75 -6.93 -1.95 0.39
CA ILE A 75 -7.05 -0.58 0.90
C ILE A 75 -5.80 0.16 0.50
N VAL A 76 -5.97 1.26 -0.23
CA VAL A 76 -4.87 2.08 -0.70
C VAL A 76 -4.87 3.39 0.08
N ILE A 77 -3.75 3.68 0.74
CA ILE A 77 -3.61 4.90 1.52
C ILE A 77 -2.54 5.76 0.87
N ASN A 78 -2.96 6.87 0.28
CA ASN A 78 -2.06 7.85 -0.30
C ASN A 78 -1.99 9.07 0.62
N HIS A 79 -1.01 9.91 0.39
CA HIS A 79 -0.88 11.16 1.14
C HIS A 79 -0.44 12.28 0.20
N LYS A 80 -0.65 13.51 0.63
CA LYS A 80 -0.19 14.68 -0.11
C LYS A 80 1.32 14.81 0.02
N ASP A 81 1.92 15.55 -0.89
CA ASP A 81 3.34 15.86 -0.84
C ASP A 81 4.23 14.61 -0.89
N CYS A 82 3.88 13.67 -1.75
CA CYS A 82 4.62 12.43 -1.90
C CYS A 82 5.83 12.64 -2.82
N GLY A 83 7.05 12.36 -2.30
CA GLY A 83 8.27 12.50 -3.08
C GLY A 83 8.31 11.60 -4.30
N ALA A 84 7.83 10.36 -4.17
CA ALA A 84 7.80 9.44 -5.30
C ALA A 84 6.85 9.91 -6.40
N ALA A 85 5.72 10.49 -6.04
CA ALA A 85 4.79 11.04 -7.01
C ALA A 85 5.40 12.24 -7.74
N LYS A 86 6.15 13.07 -7.02
CA LYS A 86 6.86 14.19 -7.63
C LYS A 86 7.91 13.72 -8.63
N ILE A 87 8.67 12.70 -8.28
CA ILE A 87 9.66 12.11 -9.19
C ILE A 87 8.97 11.53 -10.43
N ALA A 88 7.89 10.79 -10.24
CA ALA A 88 7.17 10.17 -11.34
C ALA A 88 6.63 11.20 -12.32
N ASN A 89 6.17 12.34 -11.82
CA ASN A 89 5.59 13.40 -12.65
C ASN A 89 6.62 14.35 -13.22
N GLY A 90 7.90 14.07 -13.04
CA GLY A 90 8.96 14.94 -13.56
C GLY A 90 9.11 16.24 -12.78
N LYS A 91 8.49 16.35 -11.63
CA LYS A 91 8.56 17.54 -10.78
C LYS A 91 9.55 17.35 -9.66
N ASN A 92 10.67 16.75 -9.98
CA ASN A 92 11.68 16.44 -8.97
C ASN A 92 12.23 17.70 -8.36
N ARG A 93 11.87 17.97 -7.14
CA ARG A 93 12.33 19.12 -6.37
C ARG A 93 12.98 18.70 -5.07
N ILE A 94 13.44 17.53 -5.05
CA ILE A 94 14.11 16.97 -3.88
C ILE A 94 15.51 17.55 -3.75
#